data_2240d170738a58cfa58ae251e2f73a68
#
_entry.id   2240d170738a58cfa58ae251e2f73a68
#
_cell.length_a   1.000
_cell.length_b   1.000
_cell.length_c   1.000
_cell.angle_alpha   90.00
_cell.angle_beta   90.00
_cell.angle_gamma   90.00
#
_symmetry.space_group_name_H-M   'P 1'
#
loop_
_entity.id
_entity.type
_entity.pdbx_description
1 polymer ?
#
loop_
_entity_poly.entity_id
_entity_poly.type
_entity_poly.pdbx_seq_one_letter_code
_entity_poly.pdbx_strand_id
1 'polypeptide(L)'
;MNKTFRKNLALMATALSVSAIMWPSAIAVAEGANLPLSVTNEGTAIDGGVFKYALVGDPFSGALSSLYAEKSNDMRITEFFNPGLYGSDGDYKIDDSGLAKLTFDQANKKVTIKIPEGVTWTDGQPLTIEDVIYPYYVVGHKDYTGISYGSDFKNVVGMEDYHEGKSDTISGLKKVDDYTLEITYKEFSASMLQAGGGVSSYVEPKHILEKTPIKDLEDSEQVRTNPVGFGPFKVKSITPGESVVFERNDNYYKGKPKLAGLQVDVVNASTAVSEMKAGNYDYASLPEDAYNTYKDASNFKTLGRLTNVYSYIGFHVGTWNKEKEQVQPDDSKPVSNKALRQAMAYAIDNDAIGQRFYEGLRVRANSPIPSMFASYNDGSIEGYTYQPEKAKQILADAGFVDKDGDGFVEDPNGKSFKLTFASMSGSDVAEPIAQYYVDAWKQIGVNVELYEGRLLEFNTFYDLLDKDADIDVFQAAMGVGGDPNPSTQFGRDNQFNSMRWATDENDKLLAAINSDAAFEDAARKKAYDDWQKYVIDEAPVIPTLYRHSLVSINNRVKNFDITLGSGTEWQDVELTAEQPVKE
;
A
#
# COMPACT_ATOMS: atom_id res chain seq x y z
N MET A 1 -26.18 -46.14 -67.17
CA MET A 1 -26.10 -45.50 -68.51
C MET A 1 -25.29 -44.24 -68.42
N ASN A 2 -24.18 -44.32 -69.14
CA ASN A 2 -23.45 -43.29 -69.90
C ASN A 2 -22.90 -42.05 -69.18
N LYS A 3 -21.62 -42.03 -69.11
CA LYS A 3 -20.51 -41.57 -70.02
C LYS A 3 -20.18 -40.12 -69.81
N THR A 4 -18.95 -39.93 -69.29
CA THR A 4 -17.75 -39.40 -69.96
C THR A 4 -17.82 -37.92 -70.37
N PHE A 5 -16.89 -37.10 -69.88
CA PHE A 5 -15.84 -36.61 -70.74
C PHE A 5 -14.70 -35.94 -69.94
N ARG A 6 -13.51 -36.28 -70.36
CA ARG A 6 -12.15 -35.79 -69.89
C ARG A 6 -11.74 -34.50 -70.62
N LYS A 7 -10.76 -33.85 -70.01
CA LYS A 7 -9.71 -32.97 -70.59
C LYS A 7 -10.05 -31.47 -70.58
N ASN A 8 -9.26 -30.59 -69.97
CA ASN A 8 -7.91 -30.25 -70.40
C ASN A 8 -7.08 -29.52 -69.31
N LEU A 9 -5.82 -29.90 -69.23
CA LEU A 9 -4.73 -29.19 -68.55
C LEU A 9 -4.43 -27.89 -69.30
N ALA A 10 -4.30 -26.77 -68.57
CA ALA A 10 -3.44 -25.67 -68.98
C ALA A 10 -2.79 -25.05 -67.72
N LEU A 11 -1.49 -25.18 -67.64
CA LEU A 11 -0.60 -24.47 -66.69
C LEU A 11 -0.72 -22.97 -66.93
N MET A 12 -1.04 -22.21 -65.84
CA MET A 12 -0.58 -20.86 -65.71
C MET A 12 0.01 -20.68 -64.31
N ALA A 13 1.33 -20.56 -64.25
CA ALA A 13 2.07 -20.13 -63.11
C ALA A 13 1.81 -18.62 -62.90
N THR A 14 1.07 -18.27 -61.88
CA THR A 14 0.97 -16.89 -61.40
C THR A 14 1.67 -16.85 -60.05
N ALA A 15 2.78 -16.13 -60.02
CA ALA A 15 3.50 -15.79 -58.82
C ALA A 15 2.58 -14.99 -57.88
N LEU A 16 2.10 -15.59 -56.80
CA LEU A 16 1.54 -14.86 -55.67
C LEU A 16 2.66 -14.35 -54.80
N SER A 17 3.00 -13.08 -54.94
CA SER A 17 3.74 -12.32 -53.95
C SER A 17 2.89 -12.25 -52.67
N VAL A 18 3.29 -13.06 -51.67
CA VAL A 18 2.77 -12.94 -50.30
C VAL A 18 3.36 -11.65 -49.70
N SER A 19 2.63 -10.57 -49.84
CA SER A 19 2.87 -9.38 -49.02
C SER A 19 2.49 -9.75 -47.58
N ALA A 20 3.47 -10.07 -46.75
CA ALA A 20 3.30 -10.13 -45.31
C ALA A 20 2.89 -8.72 -44.84
N ILE A 21 1.60 -8.50 -44.66
CA ILE A 21 1.11 -7.38 -43.89
C ILE A 21 1.55 -7.67 -42.44
N MET A 22 2.66 -7.08 -42.03
CA MET A 22 2.98 -6.91 -40.62
C MET A 22 1.87 -6.01 -40.04
N TRP A 23 0.92 -6.61 -39.40
CA TRP A 23 0.10 -5.90 -38.44
C TRP A 23 1.03 -5.56 -37.29
N PRO A 24 1.09 -4.28 -36.84
CA PRO A 24 1.73 -4.00 -35.58
C PRO A 24 0.92 -4.78 -34.54
N SER A 25 1.56 -5.73 -33.87
CA SER A 25 1.04 -6.33 -32.66
C SER A 25 0.91 -5.19 -31.68
N ALA A 26 -0.27 -4.60 -31.57
CA ALA A 26 -0.62 -3.82 -30.42
C ALA A 26 -0.43 -4.78 -29.24
N ILE A 27 0.60 -4.56 -28.44
CA ILE A 27 0.76 -5.22 -27.16
C ILE A 27 -0.48 -4.83 -26.38
N ALA A 28 -1.46 -5.73 -26.34
CA ALA A 28 -2.59 -5.58 -25.44
C ALA A 28 -2.00 -5.71 -24.04
N VAL A 29 -1.73 -4.59 -23.39
CA VAL A 29 -1.61 -4.57 -21.93
C VAL A 29 -2.89 -5.18 -21.44
N ALA A 30 -2.82 -6.26 -20.67
CA ALA A 30 -4.01 -6.87 -20.08
C ALA A 30 -4.70 -5.77 -19.28
N GLU A 31 -5.87 -5.34 -19.76
CA GLU A 31 -6.69 -4.37 -19.02
C GLU A 31 -7.08 -5.05 -17.72
N GLY A 32 -6.70 -4.45 -16.59
CA GLY A 32 -7.16 -4.85 -15.27
C GLY A 32 -8.69 -4.77 -15.19
N ALA A 33 -9.26 -5.27 -14.11
CA ALA A 33 -10.69 -5.13 -13.87
C ALA A 33 -11.06 -3.63 -13.93
N ASN A 34 -11.92 -3.25 -14.85
CA ASN A 34 -12.36 -1.86 -15.01
C ASN A 34 -13.39 -1.53 -13.91
N LEU A 35 -12.90 -1.22 -12.72
CA LEU A 35 -13.71 -0.91 -11.55
C LEU A 35 -13.85 0.61 -11.40
N PRO A 36 -15.09 1.10 -11.17
CA PRO A 36 -15.29 2.52 -10.92
C PRO A 36 -14.68 2.93 -9.58
N LEU A 37 -14.28 4.20 -9.46
CA LEU A 37 -13.79 4.79 -8.21
C LEU A 37 -14.93 5.39 -7.37
N SER A 38 -16.06 5.68 -7.99
CA SER A 38 -17.17 6.37 -7.31
C SER A 38 -18.53 5.81 -7.73
N VAL A 39 -19.50 6.06 -6.89
CA VAL A 39 -20.91 5.78 -7.16
C VAL A 39 -21.78 6.92 -6.66
N THR A 40 -22.72 7.35 -7.50
CA THR A 40 -23.84 8.19 -7.09
C THR A 40 -25.11 7.57 -7.69
N ASN A 41 -25.97 7.05 -6.84
CA ASN A 41 -27.20 6.42 -7.28
C ASN A 41 -28.28 7.46 -7.57
N GLU A 42 -29.06 7.22 -8.62
CA GLU A 42 -30.21 8.05 -8.92
C GLU A 42 -31.32 7.85 -7.86
N GLY A 43 -32.11 8.85 -7.65
CA GLY A 43 -33.19 8.84 -6.69
C GLY A 43 -33.16 10.08 -5.79
N THR A 44 -34.31 10.38 -5.20
CA THR A 44 -34.44 11.47 -4.26
C THR A 44 -33.86 11.05 -2.92
N ALA A 45 -32.93 11.85 -2.38
CA ALA A 45 -32.38 11.61 -1.06
C ALA A 45 -33.47 11.76 0.00
N ILE A 46 -33.47 10.90 1.02
CA ILE A 46 -34.25 11.06 2.23
C ILE A 46 -33.56 12.06 3.16
N ASP A 47 -34.31 12.66 4.08
CA ASP A 47 -33.71 13.49 5.13
C ASP A 47 -33.09 12.61 6.21
N GLY A 48 -31.77 12.67 6.34
CA GLY A 48 -31.02 11.89 7.32
C GLY A 48 -30.80 10.43 6.91
N GLY A 49 -31.22 9.50 7.76
CA GLY A 49 -30.92 8.06 7.63
C GLY A 49 -29.61 7.65 8.29
N VAL A 50 -29.49 6.36 8.60
CA VAL A 50 -28.28 5.76 9.20
C VAL A 50 -27.55 4.95 8.17
N PHE A 51 -26.28 5.28 7.93
CA PHE A 51 -25.39 4.51 7.06
C PHE A 51 -24.86 3.29 7.81
N LYS A 52 -25.00 2.12 7.23
CA LYS A 52 -24.59 0.84 7.82
C LYS A 52 -23.27 0.35 7.22
N TYR A 53 -22.25 0.34 8.05
CA TYR A 53 -20.88 0.00 7.66
C TYR A 53 -20.50 -1.38 8.19
N ALA A 54 -20.20 -2.33 7.31
CA ALA A 54 -19.64 -3.62 7.69
C ALA A 54 -18.11 -3.51 7.83
N LEU A 55 -17.60 -3.64 9.04
CA LEU A 55 -16.18 -3.78 9.34
C LEU A 55 -15.82 -5.27 9.22
N VAL A 56 -15.42 -5.67 8.01
CA VAL A 56 -15.19 -7.08 7.68
C VAL A 56 -13.84 -7.57 8.23
N GLY A 57 -13.87 -8.66 8.96
CA GLY A 57 -12.68 -9.34 9.48
C GLY A 57 -12.61 -9.36 11.00
N ASP A 58 -11.42 -9.06 11.55
CA ASP A 58 -11.17 -9.15 12.98
C ASP A 58 -11.87 -8.05 13.78
N PRO A 59 -12.25 -8.33 15.04
CA PRO A 59 -12.76 -7.30 15.95
C PRO A 59 -11.77 -6.14 16.17
N PHE A 60 -12.31 -4.94 16.38
CA PHE A 60 -11.51 -3.81 16.84
C PHE A 60 -11.10 -4.01 18.31
N SER A 61 -9.97 -3.42 18.73
CA SER A 61 -9.45 -3.57 20.11
C SER A 61 -10.11 -2.62 21.10
N GLY A 62 -10.74 -1.55 20.60
CA GLY A 62 -11.36 -0.49 21.39
C GLY A 62 -10.39 0.58 21.87
N ALA A 63 -9.16 0.64 21.33
CA ALA A 63 -8.27 1.77 21.54
C ALA A 63 -8.60 2.87 20.51
N LEU A 64 -9.62 3.67 20.79
CA LEU A 64 -10.20 4.64 19.86
C LEU A 64 -9.58 6.04 20.05
N SER A 65 -8.26 6.13 19.90
CA SER A 65 -7.50 7.38 19.95
C SER A 65 -6.28 7.24 19.04
N SER A 66 -5.90 8.30 18.34
CA SER A 66 -4.69 8.33 17.50
C SER A 66 -3.40 8.01 18.28
N LEU A 67 -3.42 8.21 19.60
CA LEU A 67 -2.29 7.90 20.47
C LEU A 67 -2.07 6.39 20.69
N TYR A 68 -3.14 5.57 20.64
CA TYR A 68 -3.11 4.17 21.06
C TYR A 68 -3.71 3.18 20.05
N ALA A 69 -4.28 3.66 18.95
CA ALA A 69 -4.83 2.82 17.90
C ALA A 69 -3.70 2.12 17.12
N GLU A 70 -3.50 0.83 17.36
CA GLU A 70 -2.49 0.01 16.68
C GLU A 70 -3.08 -0.81 15.53
N LYS A 71 -4.37 -1.16 15.65
CA LYS A 71 -5.07 -1.96 14.64
C LYS A 71 -5.76 -1.06 13.62
N SER A 72 -5.73 -1.48 12.37
CA SER A 72 -6.38 -0.76 11.26
C SER A 72 -7.88 -0.54 11.48
N ASN A 73 -8.56 -1.47 12.17
CA ASN A 73 -9.99 -1.35 12.48
C ASN A 73 -10.27 -0.26 13.53
N ASP A 74 -9.40 -0.11 14.53
CA ASP A 74 -9.51 0.99 15.51
C ASP A 74 -9.25 2.35 14.83
N MET A 75 -8.23 2.44 13.97
CA MET A 75 -7.94 3.64 13.17
C MET A 75 -9.13 4.01 12.28
N ARG A 76 -9.72 3.03 11.58
CA ARG A 76 -10.88 3.24 10.72
C ARG A 76 -12.09 3.80 11.49
N ILE A 77 -12.35 3.29 12.69
CA ILE A 77 -13.42 3.77 13.57
C ILE A 77 -13.11 5.19 14.04
N THR A 78 -11.86 5.47 14.41
CA THR A 78 -11.43 6.79 14.90
C THR A 78 -11.58 7.86 13.82
N GLU A 79 -11.34 7.58 12.56
CA GLU A 79 -11.49 8.53 11.42
C GLU A 79 -12.91 9.12 11.33
N PHE A 80 -13.95 8.41 11.76
CA PHE A 80 -15.34 8.92 11.69
C PHE A 80 -15.63 10.04 12.70
N PHE A 81 -14.93 10.07 13.82
CA PHE A 81 -15.20 11.05 14.87
C PHE A 81 -14.00 11.94 15.21
N ASN A 82 -12.77 11.47 15.00
CA ASN A 82 -11.54 12.22 15.26
C ASN A 82 -10.55 12.03 14.10
N PRO A 83 -10.77 12.68 12.94
CA PRO A 83 -9.87 12.60 11.80
C PRO A 83 -8.51 13.24 12.09
N GLY A 84 -7.52 12.91 11.23
CA GLY A 84 -6.19 13.50 11.35
C GLY A 84 -6.15 15.02 11.14
N LEU A 85 -5.02 15.61 11.53
CA LEU A 85 -4.78 17.05 11.50
C LEU A 85 -4.77 17.65 10.08
N TYR A 86 -4.19 16.95 9.11
CA TYR A 86 -4.03 17.43 7.74
C TYR A 86 -4.59 16.43 6.73
N GLY A 87 -4.93 16.93 5.54
CA GLY A 87 -5.28 16.11 4.40
C GLY A 87 -4.07 15.80 3.52
N SER A 88 -4.30 15.04 2.47
CA SER A 88 -3.30 14.73 1.45
C SER A 88 -3.95 14.50 0.10
N ASP A 89 -3.20 14.69 -0.97
CA ASP A 89 -3.61 14.38 -2.33
C ASP A 89 -3.55 12.87 -2.65
N GLY A 90 -3.76 12.53 -3.91
CA GLY A 90 -3.75 11.15 -4.41
C GLY A 90 -2.41 10.43 -4.28
N ASP A 91 -1.33 11.15 -4.12
CA ASP A 91 0.02 10.64 -3.87
C ASP A 91 0.43 10.71 -2.39
N TYR A 92 -0.53 10.93 -1.49
CA TYR A 92 -0.31 11.18 -0.06
C TYR A 92 0.52 12.43 0.26
N LYS A 93 0.76 13.34 -0.68
CA LYS A 93 1.40 14.61 -0.39
C LYS A 93 0.46 15.48 0.45
N ILE A 94 0.96 15.98 1.58
CA ILE A 94 0.18 16.80 2.50
C ILE A 94 -0.36 18.04 1.78
N ASP A 95 -1.65 18.32 1.96
CA ASP A 95 -2.36 19.44 1.35
C ASP A 95 -3.26 20.18 2.36
N ASP A 96 -4.00 21.18 1.86
CA ASP A 96 -4.87 22.03 2.66
C ASP A 96 -6.30 21.45 2.83
N SER A 97 -6.56 20.18 2.47
CA SER A 97 -7.90 19.58 2.52
C SER A 97 -8.32 19.14 3.93
N GLY A 98 -7.37 19.01 4.88
CA GLY A 98 -7.62 18.67 6.28
C GLY A 98 -7.98 19.85 7.16
N LEU A 99 -7.84 19.67 8.49
CA LEU A 99 -8.07 20.73 9.48
C LEU A 99 -6.97 21.78 9.40
N ALA A 100 -5.71 21.39 9.31
CA ALA A 100 -4.55 22.28 9.38
C ALA A 100 -3.93 22.54 8.01
N LYS A 101 -3.32 23.72 7.90
CA LYS A 101 -2.39 24.07 6.84
C LYS A 101 -0.97 23.99 7.37
N LEU A 102 -0.10 23.31 6.60
CA LEU A 102 1.29 23.13 6.92
C LEU A 102 2.19 23.96 5.98
N THR A 103 3.21 24.60 6.56
CA THR A 103 4.25 25.28 5.81
C THR A 103 5.60 24.73 6.21
N PHE A 104 6.40 24.33 5.21
CA PHE A 104 7.70 23.70 5.39
C PHE A 104 8.81 24.72 5.12
N ASP A 105 9.65 24.99 6.13
CA ASP A 105 10.84 25.84 6.06
C ASP A 105 12.09 24.95 6.15
N GLN A 106 12.54 24.49 5.00
CA GLN A 106 13.70 23.62 4.89
C GLN A 106 14.97 24.24 5.48
N ALA A 107 15.20 25.53 5.21
CA ALA A 107 16.43 26.23 5.64
C ALA A 107 16.58 26.26 7.18
N ASN A 108 15.45 26.36 7.88
CA ASN A 108 15.42 26.39 9.35
C ASN A 108 14.97 25.06 9.96
N LYS A 109 14.76 24.00 9.15
CA LYS A 109 14.25 22.68 9.59
C LYS A 109 12.97 22.82 10.41
N LYS A 110 12.01 23.60 9.93
CA LYS A 110 10.77 23.91 10.65
C LYS A 110 9.53 23.55 9.85
N VAL A 111 8.51 23.11 10.57
CA VAL A 111 7.13 23.05 10.07
C VAL A 111 6.27 24.01 10.89
N THR A 112 5.53 24.86 10.20
CA THR A 112 4.50 25.70 10.83
C THR A 112 3.14 25.08 10.56
N ILE A 113 2.40 24.78 11.61
CA ILE A 113 1.05 24.24 11.59
C ILE A 113 0.10 25.36 11.98
N LYS A 114 -0.91 25.61 11.13
CA LYS A 114 -1.96 26.58 11.39
C LYS A 114 -3.34 25.93 11.28
N ILE A 115 -4.13 25.99 12.35
CA ILE A 115 -5.52 25.53 12.38
C ILE A 115 -6.48 26.72 12.30
N PRO A 116 -7.72 26.52 11.77
CA PRO A 116 -8.72 27.59 11.71
C PRO A 116 -9.32 27.90 13.08
N GLU A 117 -9.73 29.14 13.28
CA GLU A 117 -10.52 29.54 14.45
C GLU A 117 -11.96 29.03 14.38
N GLY A 118 -12.59 28.83 15.53
CA GLY A 118 -14.03 28.51 15.62
C GLY A 118 -14.37 27.03 15.47
N VAL A 119 -13.42 26.16 15.30
CA VAL A 119 -13.63 24.70 15.35
C VAL A 119 -13.87 24.28 16.80
N THR A 120 -14.83 23.40 17.02
CA THR A 120 -15.15 22.87 18.35
C THR A 120 -15.10 21.36 18.39
N TRP A 121 -14.70 20.84 19.53
CA TRP A 121 -14.91 19.44 19.88
C TRP A 121 -16.42 19.14 20.00
N THR A 122 -16.81 17.87 19.90
CA THR A 122 -18.23 17.45 19.97
C THR A 122 -18.85 17.64 21.34
N ASP A 123 -18.07 17.94 22.37
CA ASP A 123 -18.52 18.38 23.69
C ASP A 123 -18.74 19.92 23.82
N GLY A 124 -18.46 20.65 22.73
CA GLY A 124 -18.63 22.09 22.63
C GLY A 124 -17.44 22.94 23.08
N GLN A 125 -16.36 22.34 23.54
CA GLN A 125 -15.13 23.07 23.86
C GLN A 125 -14.39 23.51 22.57
N PRO A 126 -13.71 24.68 22.57
CA PRO A 126 -12.96 25.13 21.42
C PRO A 126 -11.75 24.19 21.17
N LEU A 127 -11.49 23.87 19.90
CA LEU A 127 -10.26 23.21 19.46
C LEU A 127 -9.19 24.28 19.25
N THR A 128 -8.06 24.12 19.91
CA THR A 128 -6.94 25.07 19.89
C THR A 128 -5.63 24.35 19.55
N ILE A 129 -4.57 25.12 19.36
CA ILE A 129 -3.25 24.56 19.07
C ILE A 129 -2.69 23.73 20.24
N GLU A 130 -3.18 23.91 21.45
CA GLU A 130 -2.83 23.08 22.60
C GLU A 130 -3.22 21.61 22.40
N ASP A 131 -4.32 21.35 21.67
CA ASP A 131 -4.80 20.02 21.33
C ASP A 131 -3.91 19.32 20.28
N VAL A 132 -3.12 20.09 19.53
CA VAL A 132 -2.08 19.61 18.58
C VAL A 132 -0.75 19.42 19.30
N ILE A 133 -0.42 20.28 20.27
CA ILE A 133 0.80 20.20 21.07
C ILE A 133 0.75 19.02 22.06
N TYR A 134 -0.39 18.79 22.68
CA TYR A 134 -0.55 17.79 23.74
C TYR A 134 -0.14 16.37 23.35
N PRO A 135 -0.47 15.84 22.16
CA PRO A 135 0.01 14.56 21.68
C PRO A 135 1.54 14.40 21.72
N TYR A 136 2.31 15.44 21.42
CA TYR A 136 3.78 15.37 21.51
C TYR A 136 4.26 15.16 22.95
N TYR A 137 3.59 15.78 23.92
CA TYR A 137 3.88 15.57 25.33
C TYR A 137 3.47 14.19 25.82
N VAL A 138 2.34 13.66 25.35
CA VAL A 138 1.89 12.30 25.69
C VAL A 138 2.85 11.25 25.13
N VAL A 139 3.07 11.28 23.82
CA VAL A 139 3.93 10.29 23.14
C VAL A 139 5.38 10.40 23.61
N GLY A 140 5.87 11.62 23.85
CA GLY A 140 7.22 11.85 24.35
C GLY A 140 7.42 11.49 25.82
N HIS A 141 6.37 11.27 26.60
CA HIS A 141 6.50 10.99 28.03
C HIS A 141 7.05 9.57 28.28
N LYS A 142 7.91 9.43 29.29
CA LYS A 142 8.52 8.13 29.66
C LYS A 142 7.51 7.04 30.08
N ASP A 143 6.32 7.44 30.54
CA ASP A 143 5.25 6.54 30.98
C ASP A 143 4.21 6.29 29.86
N TYR A 144 4.46 6.71 28.62
CA TYR A 144 3.62 6.40 27.48
C TYR A 144 3.66 4.91 27.17
N THR A 145 2.48 4.27 27.02
CA THR A 145 2.34 2.82 26.83
C THR A 145 2.17 2.38 25.39
N GLY A 146 1.86 3.33 24.48
CA GLY A 146 1.64 3.01 23.05
C GLY A 146 2.95 2.89 22.26
N ILE A 147 2.83 2.66 20.96
CA ILE A 147 3.96 2.34 20.07
C ILE A 147 4.49 3.53 19.28
N SER A 148 3.87 4.72 19.38
CA SER A 148 4.16 5.86 18.49
C SER A 148 5.47 6.59 18.80
N TYR A 149 6.16 6.32 19.92
CA TYR A 149 7.46 6.93 20.23
C TYR A 149 8.58 6.35 19.35
N GLY A 150 8.55 6.71 18.07
CA GLY A 150 9.49 6.28 17.05
C GLY A 150 10.40 7.40 16.53
N SER A 151 11.03 7.15 15.37
CA SER A 151 11.94 8.08 14.70
C SER A 151 11.35 9.47 14.51
N ASP A 152 10.08 9.54 14.12
CA ASP A 152 9.40 10.81 13.77
C ASP A 152 9.27 11.73 14.98
N PHE A 153 8.83 11.19 16.12
CA PHE A 153 8.76 11.95 17.38
C PHE A 153 10.15 12.28 17.92
N LYS A 154 11.09 11.33 17.88
CA LYS A 154 12.49 11.54 18.31
C LYS A 154 13.21 12.58 17.47
N ASN A 155 12.78 12.80 16.23
CA ASN A 155 13.31 13.82 15.33
C ASN A 155 12.95 15.26 15.76
N VAL A 156 11.93 15.45 16.61
CA VAL A 156 11.62 16.79 17.17
C VAL A 156 12.71 17.21 18.15
N VAL A 157 13.22 18.43 18.00
CA VAL A 157 14.29 18.96 18.87
C VAL A 157 13.83 18.99 20.33
N GLY A 158 14.65 18.44 21.24
CA GLY A 158 14.38 18.37 22.68
C GLY A 158 13.41 17.25 23.10
N MET A 159 12.92 16.43 22.17
CA MET A 159 12.03 15.32 22.49
C MET A 159 12.69 14.26 23.37
N GLU A 160 13.93 13.87 23.06
CA GLU A 160 14.66 12.85 23.83
C GLU A 160 15.01 13.36 25.24
N ASP A 161 15.41 14.63 25.39
CA ASP A 161 15.66 15.22 26.72
C ASP A 161 14.39 15.23 27.58
N TYR A 162 13.23 15.49 26.97
CA TYR A 162 11.94 15.39 27.63
C TYR A 162 11.62 13.94 28.03
N HIS A 163 11.78 12.99 27.11
CA HIS A 163 11.52 11.57 27.37
C HIS A 163 12.37 11.01 28.52
N GLU A 164 13.64 11.40 28.57
CA GLU A 164 14.59 10.96 29.60
C GLU A 164 14.43 11.73 30.94
N GLY A 165 13.50 12.68 31.00
CA GLY A 165 13.28 13.51 32.20
C GLY A 165 14.38 14.53 32.49
N LYS A 166 15.20 14.88 31.49
CA LYS A 166 16.22 15.94 31.58
C LYS A 166 15.62 17.33 31.41
N SER A 167 14.45 17.42 30.81
CA SER A 167 13.70 18.67 30.59
C SER A 167 12.20 18.43 30.81
N ASP A 168 11.50 19.43 31.36
CA ASP A 168 10.04 19.42 31.49
C ASP A 168 9.33 19.91 30.22
N THR A 169 10.10 20.33 29.20
CA THR A 169 9.56 20.88 27.95
C THR A 169 10.29 20.30 26.74
N ILE A 170 9.57 20.24 25.61
CA ILE A 170 10.11 19.87 24.31
C ILE A 170 10.50 21.16 23.58
N SER A 171 11.81 21.47 23.55
CA SER A 171 12.29 22.78 23.09
C SER A 171 12.03 23.07 21.60
N GLY A 172 11.78 22.05 20.78
CA GLY A 172 11.41 22.19 19.38
C GLY A 172 9.97 22.62 19.16
N LEU A 173 9.10 22.59 20.17
CA LEU A 173 7.71 23.03 20.06
C LEU A 173 7.59 24.48 20.51
N LYS A 174 7.10 25.36 19.63
CA LYS A 174 6.88 26.76 19.94
C LYS A 174 5.44 27.15 19.58
N LYS A 175 4.60 27.32 20.61
CA LYS A 175 3.29 27.96 20.46
C LYS A 175 3.50 29.41 20.06
N VAL A 176 3.00 29.81 18.89
CA VAL A 176 3.06 31.20 18.38
C VAL A 176 1.83 31.98 18.88
N ASP A 177 0.66 31.39 18.73
CA ASP A 177 -0.63 31.87 19.22
C ASP A 177 -1.58 30.67 19.48
N ASP A 178 -2.86 30.92 19.74
CA ASP A 178 -3.83 29.86 20.06
C ASP A 178 -4.19 28.96 18.86
N TYR A 179 -3.71 29.27 17.65
CA TYR A 179 -4.01 28.54 16.41
C TYR A 179 -2.77 28.24 15.58
N THR A 180 -1.57 28.57 16.08
CA THR A 180 -0.33 28.42 15.32
C THR A 180 0.80 27.79 16.16
N LEU A 181 1.38 26.68 15.64
CA LEU A 181 2.54 25.97 16.21
C LEU A 181 3.69 25.98 15.21
N GLU A 182 4.89 26.34 15.67
CA GLU A 182 6.15 26.04 14.98
C GLU A 182 6.81 24.82 15.61
N ILE A 183 7.23 23.84 14.77
CA ILE A 183 7.98 22.65 15.20
C ILE A 183 9.35 22.68 14.54
N THR A 184 10.40 22.53 15.33
CA THR A 184 11.78 22.42 14.83
C THR A 184 12.25 20.97 14.91
N TYR A 185 12.83 20.47 13.82
CA TYR A 185 13.31 19.11 13.67
C TYR A 185 14.84 19.05 13.63
N LYS A 186 15.42 17.92 14.05
CA LYS A 186 16.86 17.64 13.94
C LYS A 186 17.27 17.40 12.49
N GLU A 187 16.51 16.50 11.83
CA GLU A 187 16.64 16.16 10.41
C GLU A 187 15.41 16.62 9.65
N PHE A 188 15.61 17.07 8.40
CA PHE A 188 14.54 17.59 7.57
C PHE A 188 14.71 17.08 6.14
N SER A 189 13.78 16.24 5.70
CA SER A 189 13.84 15.60 4.39
C SER A 189 12.55 15.80 3.59
N ALA A 190 12.61 15.60 2.29
CA ALA A 190 11.45 15.71 1.41
C ALA A 190 10.34 14.69 1.73
N SER A 191 10.65 13.58 2.42
CA SER A 191 9.65 12.64 2.94
C SER A 191 8.63 13.30 3.86
N MET A 192 9.02 14.37 4.57
CA MET A 192 8.11 15.12 5.45
C MET A 192 6.95 15.82 4.72
N LEU A 193 7.05 15.96 3.38
CA LEU A 193 5.96 16.46 2.56
C LEU A 193 4.83 15.43 2.37
N GLN A 194 5.08 14.17 2.74
CA GLN A 194 4.13 13.07 2.60
C GLN A 194 3.43 12.79 3.94
N ALA A 195 2.16 12.39 3.87
CA ALA A 195 1.43 11.91 5.04
C ALA A 195 2.10 10.63 5.59
N GLY A 196 2.50 10.66 6.86
CA GLY A 196 3.32 9.62 7.48
C GLY A 196 4.82 9.75 7.24
N GLY A 197 5.29 10.84 6.62
CA GLY A 197 6.72 11.10 6.36
C GLY A 197 7.45 11.88 7.46
N GLY A 198 6.92 11.94 8.68
CA GLY A 198 7.61 12.50 9.85
C GLY A 198 6.93 13.67 10.54
N VAL A 199 5.82 14.20 10.00
CA VAL A 199 4.99 15.19 10.70
C VAL A 199 3.77 14.48 11.30
N SER A 200 3.59 14.54 12.62
CA SER A 200 2.45 13.90 13.29
C SER A 200 1.12 14.53 12.86
N SER A 201 0.12 13.68 12.60
CA SER A 201 -1.27 14.10 12.31
C SER A 201 -2.17 14.07 13.54
N TYR A 202 -1.63 13.88 14.75
CA TYR A 202 -2.43 13.67 15.95
C TYR A 202 -3.02 14.99 16.47
N VAL A 203 -4.31 14.93 16.79
CA VAL A 203 -5.06 16.00 17.48
C VAL A 203 -5.92 15.34 18.55
N GLU A 204 -5.76 15.72 19.79
CA GLU A 204 -6.45 15.07 20.91
C GLU A 204 -6.99 16.09 21.91
N PRO A 205 -8.16 15.85 22.53
CA PRO A 205 -8.82 16.80 23.43
C PRO A 205 -8.06 16.94 24.75
N LYS A 206 -7.07 17.82 24.79
CA LYS A 206 -6.22 18.09 25.98
C LYS A 206 -7.06 18.30 27.24
N HIS A 207 -8.12 19.10 27.15
CA HIS A 207 -8.98 19.44 28.29
C HIS A 207 -9.64 18.24 28.99
N ILE A 208 -9.71 17.08 28.29
CA ILE A 208 -10.16 15.80 28.86
C ILE A 208 -8.99 14.97 29.32
N LEU A 209 -8.03 14.71 28.41
CA LEU A 209 -6.93 13.78 28.63
C LEU A 209 -5.95 14.22 29.70
N GLU A 210 -5.69 15.53 29.87
CA GLU A 210 -4.76 16.05 30.88
C GLU A 210 -5.19 15.76 32.33
N LYS A 211 -6.43 15.34 32.55
CA LYS A 211 -6.97 14.95 33.86
C LYS A 211 -6.57 13.56 34.31
N THR A 212 -6.06 12.74 33.38
CA THR A 212 -5.67 11.35 33.60
C THR A 212 -4.15 11.24 33.50
N PRO A 213 -3.45 10.58 34.45
CA PRO A 213 -2.02 10.32 34.31
C PRO A 213 -1.71 9.57 33.02
N ILE A 214 -0.59 9.91 32.36
CA ILE A 214 -0.24 9.36 31.03
C ILE A 214 -0.19 7.82 31.02
N LYS A 215 0.34 7.21 32.07
CA LYS A 215 0.38 5.74 32.23
C LYS A 215 -1.00 5.06 32.25
N ASP A 216 -2.06 5.82 32.56
CA ASP A 216 -3.43 5.32 32.71
C ASP A 216 -4.33 5.79 31.55
N LEU A 217 -3.79 6.59 30.59
CA LEU A 217 -4.57 7.18 29.49
C LEU A 217 -5.14 6.14 28.53
N GLU A 218 -4.39 5.09 28.25
CA GLU A 218 -4.81 4.02 27.32
C GLU A 218 -6.11 3.34 27.78
N ASP A 219 -6.34 3.24 29.10
CA ASP A 219 -7.54 2.65 29.69
C ASP A 219 -8.59 3.69 30.09
N SER A 220 -8.40 4.95 29.72
CA SER A 220 -9.33 6.05 30.05
C SER A 220 -10.66 5.94 29.30
N GLU A 221 -11.71 6.57 29.83
CA GLU A 221 -13.02 6.64 29.17
C GLU A 221 -12.91 7.30 27.79
N GLN A 222 -12.05 8.33 27.63
CA GLN A 222 -11.80 9.01 26.36
C GLN A 222 -11.28 8.06 25.29
N VAL A 223 -10.43 7.08 25.66
CA VAL A 223 -9.85 6.13 24.71
C VAL A 223 -10.78 4.94 24.47
N ARG A 224 -11.48 4.46 25.51
CA ARG A 224 -12.16 3.15 25.46
C ARG A 224 -13.67 3.21 25.26
N THR A 225 -14.37 4.16 25.86
CA THR A 225 -15.83 4.07 25.99
C THR A 225 -16.61 5.32 25.62
N ASN A 226 -16.00 6.50 25.74
CA ASN A 226 -16.68 7.77 25.50
C ASN A 226 -15.74 8.80 24.82
N PRO A 227 -15.19 8.46 23.64
CA PRO A 227 -14.27 9.35 22.96
C PRO A 227 -14.96 10.60 22.41
N VAL A 228 -14.32 11.76 22.61
CA VAL A 228 -14.69 13.04 22.04
C VAL A 228 -13.77 13.34 20.86
N GLY A 229 -14.35 13.81 19.76
CA GLY A 229 -13.63 14.17 18.55
C GLY A 229 -14.16 15.47 17.94
N PHE A 230 -13.67 15.83 16.75
CA PHE A 230 -14.11 17.02 15.99
C PHE A 230 -14.61 16.66 14.58
N GLY A 231 -14.75 15.36 14.29
CA GLY A 231 -15.14 14.82 12.99
C GLY A 231 -16.64 14.99 12.66
N PRO A 232 -17.06 14.43 11.50
CA PRO A 232 -18.43 14.52 11.01
C PRO A 232 -19.48 13.82 11.90
N PHE A 233 -19.04 12.85 12.68
CA PHE A 233 -19.89 12.11 13.62
C PHE A 233 -19.33 12.15 15.03
N LYS A 234 -20.16 11.89 16.02
CA LYS A 234 -19.78 11.69 17.41
C LYS A 234 -20.22 10.31 17.88
N VAL A 235 -19.43 9.68 18.72
CA VAL A 235 -19.74 8.37 19.27
C VAL A 235 -20.97 8.47 20.19
N LYS A 236 -21.94 7.59 19.96
CA LYS A 236 -23.15 7.47 20.76
C LYS A 236 -23.07 6.28 21.71
N SER A 237 -22.60 5.15 21.23
CA SER A 237 -22.41 3.94 22.03
C SER A 237 -21.39 3.00 21.40
N ILE A 238 -20.68 2.24 22.22
CA ILE A 238 -19.71 1.23 21.84
C ILE A 238 -20.11 -0.10 22.48
N THR A 239 -20.19 -1.16 21.67
CA THR A 239 -20.21 -2.54 22.13
C THR A 239 -18.82 -3.11 21.82
N PRO A 240 -17.95 -3.33 22.84
CA PRO A 240 -16.55 -3.69 22.63
C PRO A 240 -16.37 -4.88 21.70
N GLY A 241 -15.56 -4.70 20.64
CA GLY A 241 -15.27 -5.73 19.66
C GLY A 241 -16.41 -6.11 18.70
N GLU A 242 -17.60 -5.55 18.86
CA GLU A 242 -18.79 -5.88 18.07
C GLU A 242 -19.28 -4.72 17.20
N SER A 243 -19.54 -3.54 17.82
CA SER A 243 -20.13 -2.42 17.09
C SER A 243 -19.87 -1.05 17.71
N VAL A 244 -19.95 -0.01 16.87
CA VAL A 244 -19.95 1.40 17.27
C VAL A 244 -21.09 2.11 16.57
N VAL A 245 -21.93 2.79 17.35
CA VAL A 245 -23.02 3.64 16.84
C VAL A 245 -22.64 5.10 16.98
N PHE A 246 -22.81 5.83 15.89
CA PHE A 246 -22.52 7.25 15.81
C PHE A 246 -23.79 8.05 15.55
N GLU A 247 -23.83 9.27 16.06
CA GLU A 247 -24.79 10.29 15.67
C GLU A 247 -24.08 11.46 14.98
N ARG A 248 -24.82 12.20 14.18
CA ARG A 248 -24.31 13.35 13.42
C ARG A 248 -23.75 14.44 14.34
N ASN A 249 -22.58 14.99 13.96
CA ASN A 249 -22.08 16.24 14.53
C ASN A 249 -22.65 17.44 13.75
N ASP A 250 -23.69 18.09 14.31
CA ASP A 250 -24.34 19.24 13.66
C ASP A 250 -23.42 20.47 13.52
N ASN A 251 -22.30 20.51 14.27
CA ASN A 251 -21.32 21.59 14.27
C ASN A 251 -20.02 21.23 13.56
N TYR A 252 -20.04 20.22 12.69
CA TYR A 252 -18.85 19.84 11.95
C TYR A 252 -18.32 20.98 11.10
N TYR A 253 -17.03 21.28 11.18
CA TYR A 253 -16.43 22.48 10.61
C TYR A 253 -16.48 22.55 9.07
N LYS A 254 -16.58 21.39 8.37
CA LYS A 254 -16.76 21.32 6.91
C LYS A 254 -18.25 21.38 6.49
N GLY A 255 -19.16 21.52 7.43
CA GLY A 255 -20.61 21.56 7.19
C GLY A 255 -21.35 20.40 7.84
N LYS A 256 -22.64 20.63 8.11
CA LYS A 256 -23.51 19.65 8.77
C LYS A 256 -23.69 18.41 7.88
N PRO A 257 -23.32 17.19 8.36
CA PRO A 257 -23.55 15.96 7.60
C PRO A 257 -25.04 15.73 7.29
N LYS A 258 -25.32 15.22 6.09
CA LYS A 258 -26.69 14.91 5.65
C LYS A 258 -27.24 13.64 6.29
N LEU A 259 -26.38 12.67 6.59
CA LEU A 259 -26.73 11.46 7.35
C LEU A 259 -27.12 11.81 8.78
N ALA A 260 -28.08 11.09 9.37
CA ALA A 260 -28.41 11.21 10.79
C ALA A 260 -27.38 10.52 11.69
N GLY A 261 -26.65 9.55 11.16
CA GLY A 261 -25.62 8.83 11.88
C GLY A 261 -25.01 7.70 11.05
N LEU A 262 -24.13 6.98 11.70
CA LEU A 262 -23.41 5.84 11.15
C LEU A 262 -23.48 4.68 12.15
N GLN A 263 -23.64 3.45 11.68
CA GLN A 263 -23.52 2.23 12.48
C GLN A 263 -22.41 1.37 11.87
N VAL A 264 -21.38 1.07 12.64
CA VAL A 264 -20.28 0.19 12.28
C VAL A 264 -20.47 -1.13 13.03
N ASP A 265 -20.59 -2.23 12.31
CA ASP A 265 -20.70 -3.58 12.89
C ASP A 265 -19.54 -4.44 12.40
N VAL A 266 -18.94 -5.23 13.30
CA VAL A 266 -17.95 -6.24 12.94
C VAL A 266 -18.65 -7.40 12.25
N VAL A 267 -18.20 -7.76 11.06
CA VAL A 267 -18.79 -8.82 10.23
C VAL A 267 -17.72 -9.85 9.86
N ASN A 268 -18.03 -11.12 10.04
CA ASN A 268 -17.11 -12.18 9.68
C ASN A 268 -16.90 -12.22 8.14
N ALA A 269 -15.65 -12.35 7.70
CA ALA A 269 -15.31 -12.38 6.28
C ALA A 269 -16.08 -13.47 5.50
N SER A 270 -16.33 -14.62 6.11
CA SER A 270 -17.07 -15.74 5.47
C SER A 270 -18.56 -15.45 5.21
N THR A 271 -19.15 -14.52 5.93
CA THR A 271 -20.57 -14.12 5.78
C THR A 271 -20.76 -12.78 5.09
N ALA A 272 -19.70 -11.97 4.95
CA ALA A 272 -19.78 -10.59 4.48
C ALA A 272 -20.50 -10.46 3.11
N VAL A 273 -20.22 -11.37 2.17
CA VAL A 273 -20.90 -11.37 0.85
C VAL A 273 -22.40 -11.60 0.99
N SER A 274 -22.80 -12.58 1.81
CA SER A 274 -24.24 -12.88 2.02
C SER A 274 -24.95 -11.74 2.77
N GLU A 275 -24.29 -11.09 3.71
CA GLU A 275 -24.81 -9.94 4.44
C GLU A 275 -25.06 -8.73 3.51
N MET A 276 -24.11 -8.44 2.59
CA MET A 276 -24.27 -7.39 1.59
C MET A 276 -25.42 -7.72 0.62
N LYS A 277 -25.52 -8.95 0.12
CA LYS A 277 -26.61 -9.38 -0.76
C LYS A 277 -27.97 -9.35 -0.07
N ALA A 278 -28.03 -9.66 1.21
CA ALA A 278 -29.25 -9.55 2.02
C ALA A 278 -29.68 -8.08 2.29
N GLY A 279 -28.87 -7.08 1.92
CA GLY A 279 -29.17 -5.67 2.16
C GLY A 279 -29.09 -5.31 3.64
N ASN A 280 -28.14 -5.88 4.37
CA ASN A 280 -27.93 -5.53 5.77
C ASN A 280 -26.97 -4.35 5.94
N TYR A 281 -26.11 -4.08 4.93
CA TYR A 281 -25.10 -3.03 4.97
C TYR A 281 -25.08 -2.16 3.71
N ASP A 282 -24.56 -0.93 3.85
CA ASP A 282 -24.32 0.02 2.78
C ASP A 282 -22.90 -0.07 2.22
N TYR A 283 -21.97 -0.48 3.08
CA TYR A 283 -20.54 -0.58 2.80
C TYR A 283 -19.99 -1.90 3.31
N ALA A 284 -19.19 -2.57 2.49
CA ALA A 284 -18.32 -3.64 2.94
C ALA A 284 -17.06 -3.72 2.05
N SER A 285 -15.90 -3.96 2.65
CA SER A 285 -14.71 -4.40 1.92
C SER A 285 -14.78 -5.92 1.81
N LEU A 286 -15.26 -6.42 0.66
CA LEU A 286 -15.47 -7.85 0.46
C LEU A 286 -14.17 -8.57 0.06
N PRO A 287 -14.01 -9.88 0.39
CA PRO A 287 -12.83 -10.66 0.04
C PRO A 287 -12.60 -10.71 -1.49
N GLU A 288 -11.35 -10.48 -1.92
CA GLU A 288 -10.95 -10.50 -3.34
C GLU A 288 -11.11 -11.90 -3.96
N ASP A 289 -10.82 -12.96 -3.21
CA ASP A 289 -10.95 -14.36 -3.64
C ASP A 289 -12.40 -14.79 -3.87
N ALA A 290 -13.35 -14.10 -3.22
CA ALA A 290 -14.79 -14.31 -3.43
C ALA A 290 -15.38 -13.46 -4.57
N TYR A 291 -14.59 -12.63 -5.28
CA TYR A 291 -15.07 -11.63 -6.25
C TYR A 291 -16.06 -12.19 -7.27
N ASN A 292 -15.82 -13.38 -7.83
CA ASN A 292 -16.71 -14.04 -8.76
C ASN A 292 -18.11 -14.33 -8.20
N THR A 293 -18.26 -14.39 -6.88
CA THR A 293 -19.55 -14.67 -6.24
C THR A 293 -20.43 -13.42 -6.09
N TYR A 294 -19.85 -12.22 -6.27
CA TYR A 294 -20.55 -10.96 -6.02
C TYR A 294 -20.35 -9.86 -7.08
N LYS A 295 -19.47 -10.04 -8.05
CA LYS A 295 -19.19 -9.03 -9.10
C LYS A 295 -20.44 -8.59 -9.88
N ASP A 296 -21.44 -9.47 -10.00
CA ASP A 296 -22.69 -9.24 -10.74
C ASP A 296 -23.88 -8.98 -9.80
N ALA A 297 -23.64 -8.69 -8.52
CA ALA A 297 -24.72 -8.42 -7.57
C ALA A 297 -25.59 -7.23 -8.02
N SER A 298 -26.91 -7.36 -7.88
CA SER A 298 -27.86 -6.36 -8.39
C SER A 298 -28.12 -5.22 -7.42
N ASN A 299 -27.81 -5.39 -6.12
CA ASN A 299 -28.18 -4.46 -5.06
C ASN A 299 -27.02 -3.58 -4.57
N PHE A 300 -25.80 -3.78 -5.07
CA PHE A 300 -24.63 -2.94 -4.77
C PHE A 300 -23.69 -2.85 -5.99
N LYS A 301 -22.78 -1.88 -5.94
CA LYS A 301 -21.68 -1.71 -6.90
C LYS A 301 -20.35 -1.94 -6.20
N THR A 302 -19.45 -2.67 -6.85
CA THR A 302 -18.08 -2.82 -6.40
C THR A 302 -17.21 -1.73 -7.02
N LEU A 303 -16.57 -0.94 -6.16
CA LEU A 303 -15.56 0.05 -6.50
C LEU A 303 -14.19 -0.57 -6.27
N GLY A 304 -13.18 -0.13 -7.03
CA GLY A 304 -11.82 -0.63 -6.85
C GLY A 304 -10.78 0.42 -7.20
N ARG A 305 -9.73 0.49 -6.39
CA ARG A 305 -8.56 1.34 -6.64
C ARG A 305 -7.28 0.58 -6.39
N LEU A 306 -6.22 0.93 -7.10
CA LEU A 306 -4.88 0.40 -6.83
C LEU A 306 -4.42 0.81 -5.43
N THR A 307 -3.70 -0.08 -4.77
CA THR A 307 -3.14 0.14 -3.43
C THR A 307 -1.66 0.49 -3.50
N ASN A 308 -1.10 0.95 -2.37
CA ASN A 308 0.32 1.20 -2.18
C ASN A 308 1.13 -0.09 -1.91
N VAL A 309 0.65 -1.24 -2.39
CA VAL A 309 1.29 -2.54 -2.24
C VAL A 309 1.67 -3.10 -3.59
N TYR A 310 2.90 -3.62 -3.72
CA TYR A 310 3.29 -4.43 -4.85
C TYR A 310 3.81 -5.80 -4.42
N SER A 311 3.52 -6.82 -5.22
CA SER A 311 4.11 -8.15 -5.08
C SER A 311 5.39 -8.24 -5.89
N TYR A 312 6.34 -9.04 -5.44
CA TYR A 312 7.62 -9.19 -6.11
C TYR A 312 8.26 -10.56 -5.89
N ILE A 313 9.15 -10.93 -6.80
CA ILE A 313 10.15 -11.98 -6.59
C ILE A 313 11.45 -11.26 -6.20
N GLY A 314 12.06 -11.63 -5.09
CA GLY A 314 13.34 -11.10 -4.62
C GLY A 314 14.45 -12.14 -4.80
N PHE A 315 15.68 -11.66 -5.04
CA PHE A 315 16.89 -12.49 -5.13
C PHE A 315 17.76 -12.26 -3.90
N HIS A 316 17.98 -13.30 -3.11
CA HIS A 316 18.76 -13.22 -1.87
C HIS A 316 20.25 -13.37 -2.17
N VAL A 317 20.92 -12.25 -2.48
CA VAL A 317 22.28 -12.24 -3.02
C VAL A 317 23.38 -12.06 -1.97
N GLY A 318 23.09 -12.11 -0.68
CA GLY A 318 24.11 -11.85 0.35
C GLY A 318 23.65 -12.20 1.75
N THR A 319 24.19 -11.51 2.75
CA THR A 319 23.89 -11.68 4.17
C THR A 319 23.81 -10.33 4.89
N TRP A 320 23.25 -10.32 6.10
CA TRP A 320 23.28 -9.15 7.00
C TRP A 320 24.51 -9.19 7.91
N ASN A 321 25.37 -8.19 7.80
CA ASN A 321 26.51 -8.04 8.69
C ASN A 321 26.09 -7.26 9.95
N LYS A 322 25.93 -7.98 11.07
CA LYS A 322 25.46 -7.39 12.34
C LYS A 322 26.45 -6.40 12.97
N GLU A 323 27.76 -6.55 12.73
CA GLU A 323 28.79 -5.67 13.31
C GLU A 323 28.83 -4.32 12.60
N LYS A 324 28.58 -4.32 11.28
CA LYS A 324 28.56 -3.12 10.45
C LYS A 324 27.16 -2.53 10.28
N GLU A 325 26.14 -3.25 10.71
CA GLU A 325 24.73 -2.93 10.46
C GLU A 325 24.44 -2.65 8.98
N GLN A 326 24.93 -3.53 8.10
CA GLN A 326 24.84 -3.38 6.66
C GLN A 326 24.64 -4.73 5.96
N VAL A 327 24.00 -4.70 4.80
CA VAL A 327 23.97 -5.85 3.91
C VAL A 327 25.35 -6.07 3.31
N GLN A 328 25.70 -7.34 3.10
CA GLN A 328 26.96 -7.77 2.50
C GLN A 328 26.65 -8.70 1.33
N PRO A 329 26.64 -8.19 0.08
CA PRO A 329 26.46 -9.01 -1.11
C PRO A 329 27.54 -10.08 -1.25
N ASP A 330 27.20 -11.24 -1.84
CA ASP A 330 28.08 -12.36 -2.12
C ASP A 330 28.06 -12.69 -3.62
N ASP A 331 29.09 -12.26 -4.33
CA ASP A 331 29.23 -12.46 -5.77
C ASP A 331 29.41 -13.93 -6.19
N SER A 332 29.62 -14.84 -5.23
CA SER A 332 29.75 -16.27 -5.51
C SER A 332 28.40 -16.98 -5.70
N LYS A 333 27.30 -16.37 -5.27
CA LYS A 333 25.95 -16.92 -5.48
C LYS A 333 25.53 -16.80 -6.95
N PRO A 334 24.93 -17.85 -7.57
CA PRO A 334 24.44 -17.76 -8.95
C PRO A 334 23.50 -16.58 -9.20
N VAL A 335 22.60 -16.29 -8.22
CA VAL A 335 21.63 -15.18 -8.29
C VAL A 335 22.28 -13.80 -8.18
N SER A 336 23.56 -13.68 -7.86
CA SER A 336 24.30 -12.42 -7.93
C SER A 336 24.57 -11.98 -9.37
N ASN A 337 24.48 -12.91 -10.33
CA ASN A 337 24.60 -12.59 -11.75
C ASN A 337 23.34 -11.87 -12.27
N LYS A 338 23.51 -10.62 -12.68
CA LYS A 338 22.41 -9.78 -13.20
C LYS A 338 21.65 -10.42 -14.36
N ALA A 339 22.37 -11.04 -15.30
CA ALA A 339 21.75 -11.64 -16.47
C ALA A 339 20.84 -12.83 -16.09
N LEU A 340 21.22 -13.61 -15.09
CA LEU A 340 20.36 -14.68 -14.56
C LEU A 340 19.06 -14.10 -13.99
N ARG A 341 19.14 -13.03 -13.17
CA ARG A 341 17.97 -12.37 -12.60
C ARG A 341 17.04 -11.79 -13.69
N GLN A 342 17.62 -11.10 -14.69
CA GLN A 342 16.87 -10.57 -15.83
C GLN A 342 16.20 -11.67 -16.66
N ALA A 343 16.90 -12.78 -16.93
CA ALA A 343 16.33 -13.91 -17.65
C ALA A 343 15.15 -14.53 -16.89
N MET A 344 15.30 -14.72 -15.58
CA MET A 344 14.20 -15.21 -14.74
C MET A 344 13.00 -14.25 -14.74
N ALA A 345 13.22 -12.95 -14.84
CA ALA A 345 12.17 -11.94 -14.94
C ALA A 345 11.37 -12.04 -16.26
N TYR A 346 12.05 -12.18 -17.40
CA TYR A 346 11.39 -12.32 -18.71
C TYR A 346 10.73 -13.69 -18.95
N ALA A 347 10.98 -14.66 -18.08
CA ALA A 347 10.35 -15.99 -18.16
C ALA A 347 8.93 -16.03 -17.57
N ILE A 348 8.50 -15.01 -16.86
CA ILE A 348 7.24 -14.98 -16.08
C ILE A 348 6.17 -14.18 -16.82
N ASP A 349 4.97 -14.77 -16.98
CA ASP A 349 3.79 -14.09 -17.51
C ASP A 349 2.92 -13.55 -16.36
N ASN A 350 3.26 -12.35 -15.86
CA ASN A 350 2.51 -11.70 -14.79
C ASN A 350 1.12 -11.22 -15.23
N ASP A 351 0.93 -10.92 -16.52
CA ASP A 351 -0.39 -10.56 -17.06
C ASP A 351 -1.34 -11.78 -17.01
N ALA A 352 -0.85 -12.95 -17.41
CA ALA A 352 -1.62 -14.20 -17.30
C ALA A 352 -1.91 -14.58 -15.84
N ILE A 353 -0.96 -14.36 -14.90
CA ILE A 353 -1.19 -14.58 -13.46
C ILE A 353 -2.31 -13.67 -12.96
N GLY A 354 -2.26 -12.37 -13.28
CA GLY A 354 -3.27 -11.39 -12.86
C GLY A 354 -4.68 -11.75 -13.35
N GLN A 355 -4.79 -12.18 -14.60
CA GLN A 355 -6.08 -12.58 -15.19
C GLN A 355 -6.57 -13.92 -14.66
N ARG A 356 -5.71 -14.92 -14.61
CA ARG A 356 -6.12 -16.30 -14.32
C ARG A 356 -6.41 -16.57 -12.84
N PHE A 357 -5.62 -15.99 -11.95
CA PHE A 357 -5.71 -16.25 -10.52
C PHE A 357 -6.41 -15.13 -9.74
N TYR A 358 -6.54 -13.93 -10.34
CA TYR A 358 -7.07 -12.76 -9.66
C TYR A 358 -8.15 -12.01 -10.45
N GLU A 359 -8.68 -12.61 -11.52
CA GLU A 359 -9.79 -12.03 -12.34
C GLU A 359 -9.49 -10.59 -12.82
N GLY A 360 -8.22 -10.25 -13.04
CA GLY A 360 -7.80 -8.90 -13.40
C GLY A 360 -7.75 -7.90 -12.22
N LEU A 361 -8.03 -8.33 -10.99
CA LEU A 361 -7.91 -7.49 -9.79
C LEU A 361 -6.45 -7.21 -9.42
N ARG A 362 -5.53 -7.96 -10.01
CA ARG A 362 -4.10 -7.68 -9.94
C ARG A 362 -3.55 -7.48 -11.33
N VAL A 363 -2.78 -6.41 -11.49
CA VAL A 363 -2.22 -6.00 -12.78
C VAL A 363 -0.69 -6.04 -12.72
N ARG A 364 -0.04 -6.31 -13.85
CA ARG A 364 1.42 -6.39 -13.92
C ARG A 364 2.06 -5.09 -13.41
N ALA A 365 3.02 -5.23 -12.49
CA ALA A 365 3.79 -4.12 -11.97
C ALA A 365 4.96 -3.78 -12.92
N ASN A 366 5.19 -2.48 -13.13
CA ASN A 366 6.28 -2.00 -13.96
C ASN A 366 7.54 -1.65 -13.14
N SER A 367 7.38 -1.32 -11.86
CA SER A 367 8.48 -0.95 -10.97
C SER A 367 8.13 -1.24 -9.49
N PRO A 368 9.10 -1.11 -8.55
CA PRO A 368 8.82 -1.21 -7.12
C PRO A 368 8.05 -0.01 -6.55
N ILE A 369 7.86 1.06 -7.32
CA ILE A 369 6.99 2.18 -6.93
C ILE A 369 5.58 1.88 -7.44
N PRO A 370 4.58 1.65 -6.57
CA PRO A 370 3.21 1.37 -7.00
C PRO A 370 2.64 2.48 -7.89
N SER A 371 1.95 2.08 -8.97
CA SER A 371 1.44 3.03 -9.96
C SER A 371 0.31 3.93 -9.47
N MET A 372 -0.21 3.70 -8.28
CA MET A 372 -1.10 4.65 -7.61
C MET A 372 -0.40 5.98 -7.26
N PHE A 373 0.92 5.95 -7.05
CA PHE A 373 1.74 7.16 -6.86
C PHE A 373 2.06 7.78 -8.22
N ALA A 374 1.09 8.46 -8.81
CA ALA A 374 1.18 8.97 -10.18
C ALA A 374 2.33 9.97 -10.39
N SER A 375 2.68 10.75 -9.36
CA SER A 375 3.79 11.70 -9.40
C SER A 375 5.17 11.06 -9.23
N TYR A 376 5.25 9.81 -8.77
CA TYR A 376 6.52 9.13 -8.48
C TYR A 376 6.77 7.91 -9.35
N ASN A 377 5.73 7.16 -9.74
CA ASN A 377 5.89 6.03 -10.67
C ASN A 377 6.31 6.53 -12.06
N ASP A 378 7.33 5.92 -12.64
CA ASP A 378 7.71 6.17 -14.03
C ASP A 378 6.89 5.26 -14.97
N GLY A 379 5.75 5.77 -15.43
CA GLY A 379 4.88 5.06 -16.38
C GLY A 379 5.53 4.81 -17.76
N SER A 380 6.72 5.36 -18.05
CA SER A 380 7.48 5.07 -19.28
C SER A 380 8.26 3.74 -19.18
N ILE A 381 8.43 3.19 -17.98
CA ILE A 381 9.05 1.89 -17.77
C ILE A 381 8.01 0.81 -18.09
N GLU A 382 8.28 -0.02 -19.09
CA GLU A 382 7.40 -1.14 -19.44
C GLU A 382 7.43 -2.24 -18.36
N GLY A 383 8.53 -2.37 -17.62
CA GLY A 383 8.79 -3.47 -16.71
C GLY A 383 9.11 -4.77 -17.46
N TYR A 384 8.98 -5.91 -16.76
CA TYR A 384 9.26 -7.21 -17.36
C TYR A 384 7.99 -7.81 -17.98
N THR A 385 8.01 -7.98 -19.29
CA THR A 385 6.96 -8.67 -20.05
C THR A 385 7.36 -10.12 -20.33
N TYR A 386 6.39 -10.99 -20.58
CA TYR A 386 6.65 -12.40 -20.88
C TYR A 386 7.37 -12.57 -22.22
N GLN A 387 8.65 -12.90 -22.20
CA GLN A 387 9.53 -13.06 -23.36
C GLN A 387 10.51 -14.22 -23.14
N PRO A 388 10.06 -15.49 -23.09
CA PRO A 388 10.91 -16.64 -22.73
C PRO A 388 12.08 -16.85 -23.69
N GLU A 389 11.94 -16.54 -24.96
CA GLU A 389 13.05 -16.65 -25.93
C GLU A 389 14.13 -15.58 -25.69
N LYS A 390 13.73 -14.37 -25.28
CA LYS A 390 14.67 -13.34 -24.83
C LYS A 390 15.39 -13.77 -23.56
N ALA A 391 14.66 -14.42 -22.64
CA ALA A 391 15.26 -14.97 -21.41
C ALA A 391 16.36 -15.99 -21.72
N LYS A 392 16.10 -16.93 -22.62
CA LYS A 392 17.12 -17.92 -23.09
C LYS A 392 18.31 -17.25 -23.75
N GLN A 393 18.06 -16.21 -24.56
CA GLN A 393 19.13 -15.47 -25.21
C GLN A 393 20.03 -14.74 -24.20
N ILE A 394 19.44 -14.09 -23.20
CA ILE A 394 20.18 -13.43 -22.11
C ILE A 394 21.06 -14.42 -21.36
N LEU A 395 20.55 -15.62 -21.04
CA LEU A 395 21.34 -16.69 -20.41
C LEU A 395 22.50 -17.10 -21.28
N ALA A 396 22.25 -17.37 -22.56
CA ALA A 396 23.30 -17.81 -23.51
C ALA A 396 24.40 -16.75 -23.69
N ASP A 397 24.01 -15.47 -23.85
CA ASP A 397 24.97 -14.36 -24.03
C ASP A 397 25.82 -14.14 -22.77
N ALA A 398 25.28 -14.46 -21.58
CA ALA A 398 26.01 -14.41 -20.32
C ALA A 398 26.79 -15.68 -19.99
N GLY A 399 26.77 -16.69 -20.88
CA GLY A 399 27.53 -17.93 -20.73
C GLY A 399 26.87 -19.04 -19.93
N PHE A 400 25.57 -18.89 -19.59
CA PHE A 400 24.75 -19.94 -19.00
C PHE A 400 24.28 -20.88 -20.13
N VAL A 401 24.83 -22.07 -20.19
CA VAL A 401 24.59 -23.03 -21.29
C VAL A 401 24.52 -24.44 -20.73
N ASP A 402 23.52 -25.20 -21.16
CA ASP A 402 23.43 -26.63 -20.85
C ASP A 402 24.58 -27.39 -21.58
N LYS A 403 25.58 -27.80 -20.81
CA LYS A 403 26.80 -28.44 -21.32
C LYS A 403 26.78 -29.96 -21.20
N ASP A 404 26.04 -30.50 -20.24
CA ASP A 404 25.98 -31.94 -19.98
C ASP A 404 24.71 -32.60 -20.55
N GLY A 405 23.75 -31.80 -21.04
CA GLY A 405 22.55 -32.27 -21.73
C GLY A 405 21.44 -32.73 -20.80
N ASP A 406 21.44 -32.29 -19.53
CA ASP A 406 20.41 -32.63 -18.56
C ASP A 406 19.17 -31.75 -18.66
N GLY A 407 19.21 -30.69 -19.49
CA GLY A 407 18.14 -29.74 -19.72
C GLY A 407 18.23 -28.49 -18.85
N PHE A 408 19.25 -28.36 -18.00
CA PHE A 408 19.53 -27.18 -17.18
C PHE A 408 20.87 -26.54 -17.59
N VAL A 409 20.94 -25.24 -17.39
CA VAL A 409 22.16 -24.48 -17.72
C VAL A 409 23.15 -24.53 -16.57
N GLU A 410 24.43 -24.66 -16.89
CA GLU A 410 25.53 -24.38 -15.98
C GLU A 410 25.82 -22.89 -15.90
N ASP A 411 26.50 -22.48 -14.82
CA ASP A 411 27.05 -21.13 -14.69
C ASP A 411 28.14 -20.86 -15.76
N PRO A 412 28.57 -19.60 -15.95
CA PRO A 412 29.59 -19.25 -16.94
C PRO A 412 30.93 -20.02 -16.75
N ASN A 413 31.19 -20.50 -15.53
CA ASN A 413 32.37 -21.32 -15.21
C ASN A 413 32.16 -22.82 -15.51
N GLY A 414 30.96 -23.22 -15.91
CA GLY A 414 30.59 -24.60 -16.21
C GLY A 414 30.25 -25.43 -14.98
N LYS A 415 29.81 -24.78 -13.90
CA LYS A 415 29.36 -25.44 -12.68
C LYS A 415 27.85 -25.55 -12.69
N SER A 416 27.32 -26.74 -12.52
CA SER A 416 25.86 -26.96 -12.30
C SER A 416 25.41 -26.30 -11.00
N PHE A 417 24.24 -25.73 -11.01
CA PHE A 417 23.62 -25.11 -9.84
C PHE A 417 22.12 -25.42 -9.77
N LYS A 418 21.57 -25.30 -8.59
CA LYS A 418 20.14 -25.42 -8.33
C LYS A 418 19.75 -24.32 -7.36
N LEU A 419 18.69 -23.58 -7.66
CA LEU A 419 18.19 -22.48 -6.83
C LEU A 419 17.06 -22.99 -5.93
N THR A 420 17.05 -22.48 -4.70
CA THR A 420 15.96 -22.69 -3.75
C THR A 420 14.99 -21.51 -3.79
N PHE A 421 13.68 -21.79 -3.93
CA PHE A 421 12.64 -20.79 -4.01
C PHE A 421 11.69 -20.89 -2.81
N ALA A 422 11.62 -19.83 -2.01
CA ALA A 422 10.69 -19.70 -0.89
C ALA A 422 9.44 -18.92 -1.28
N SER A 423 8.27 -19.48 -0.98
CA SER A 423 6.97 -18.82 -1.14
C SER A 423 6.06 -19.15 0.04
N MET A 424 5.12 -18.25 0.35
CA MET A 424 4.22 -18.37 1.49
C MET A 424 2.93 -19.13 1.13
N SER A 425 2.46 -19.94 2.07
CA SER A 425 1.08 -20.46 2.08
C SER A 425 0.10 -19.37 2.56
N GLY A 426 -1.20 -19.64 2.53
CA GLY A 426 -2.23 -18.75 3.09
C GLY A 426 -3.36 -18.38 2.14
N SER A 427 -3.31 -18.86 0.88
CA SER A 427 -4.44 -18.78 -0.05
C SER A 427 -4.47 -19.98 -0.98
N ASP A 428 -5.65 -20.28 -1.55
CA ASP A 428 -5.84 -21.42 -2.46
C ASP A 428 -5.05 -21.28 -3.77
N VAL A 429 -4.65 -20.05 -4.14
CA VAL A 429 -3.86 -19.77 -5.34
C VAL A 429 -2.35 -19.76 -5.09
N ALA A 430 -1.89 -19.83 -3.84
CA ALA A 430 -0.48 -19.70 -3.50
C ALA A 430 0.36 -20.83 -4.10
N GLU A 431 -0.05 -22.08 -3.92
CA GLU A 431 0.69 -23.26 -4.44
C GLU A 431 0.68 -23.31 -5.98
N PRO A 432 -0.47 -23.15 -6.69
CA PRO A 432 -0.48 -23.06 -8.15
C PRO A 432 0.42 -21.96 -8.72
N ILE A 433 0.47 -20.79 -8.09
CA ILE A 433 1.33 -19.68 -8.53
C ILE A 433 2.80 -20.00 -8.30
N ALA A 434 3.17 -20.53 -7.13
CA ALA A 434 4.54 -20.92 -6.83
C ALA A 434 5.05 -22.00 -7.81
N GLN A 435 4.21 -23.00 -8.09
CA GLN A 435 4.54 -24.03 -9.09
C GLN A 435 4.68 -23.45 -10.49
N TYR A 436 3.82 -22.51 -10.87
CA TYR A 436 3.94 -21.81 -12.15
C TYR A 436 5.30 -21.10 -12.29
N TYR A 437 5.78 -20.41 -11.27
CA TYR A 437 7.11 -19.78 -11.30
C TYR A 437 8.23 -20.80 -11.48
N VAL A 438 8.20 -21.89 -10.72
CA VAL A 438 9.19 -22.97 -10.84
C VAL A 438 9.21 -23.54 -12.26
N ASP A 439 8.03 -23.81 -12.84
CA ASP A 439 7.91 -24.38 -14.19
C ASP A 439 8.37 -23.39 -15.28
N ALA A 440 8.04 -22.10 -15.13
CA ALA A 440 8.48 -21.05 -16.06
C ALA A 440 10.01 -20.92 -16.10
N TRP A 441 10.67 -20.98 -14.94
CA TRP A 441 12.13 -20.93 -14.88
C TRP A 441 12.79 -22.20 -15.43
N LYS A 442 12.22 -23.36 -15.19
CA LYS A 442 12.67 -24.62 -15.80
C LYS A 442 12.56 -24.61 -17.32
N GLN A 443 11.54 -23.98 -17.90
CA GLN A 443 11.37 -23.87 -19.35
C GLN A 443 12.48 -23.08 -20.04
N ILE A 444 13.17 -22.20 -19.31
CA ILE A 444 14.33 -21.47 -19.81
C ILE A 444 15.66 -22.12 -19.42
N GLY A 445 15.61 -23.33 -18.80
CA GLY A 445 16.78 -24.09 -18.40
C GLY A 445 17.33 -23.75 -17.01
N VAL A 446 16.64 -22.97 -16.17
CA VAL A 446 17.08 -22.66 -14.80
C VAL A 446 16.50 -23.68 -13.83
N ASN A 447 17.39 -24.42 -13.14
CA ASN A 447 16.99 -25.43 -12.16
C ASN A 447 16.57 -24.77 -10.86
N VAL A 448 15.25 -24.79 -10.56
CA VAL A 448 14.67 -24.20 -9.36
C VAL A 448 13.75 -25.22 -8.67
N GLU A 449 13.78 -25.28 -7.35
CA GLU A 449 12.83 -26.06 -6.56
C GLU A 449 12.33 -25.25 -5.33
N LEU A 450 11.16 -25.61 -4.85
CA LEU A 450 10.64 -25.01 -3.61
C LEU A 450 11.55 -25.36 -2.42
N TYR A 451 11.77 -24.38 -1.55
CA TYR A 451 12.49 -24.57 -0.29
C TYR A 451 11.82 -25.69 0.53
N GLU A 452 12.56 -26.71 0.91
CA GLU A 452 12.04 -27.94 1.55
C GLU A 452 10.88 -28.62 0.79
N GLY A 453 10.68 -28.33 -0.50
CA GLY A 453 9.62 -28.93 -1.32
C GLY A 453 8.19 -28.46 -0.98
N ARG A 454 8.01 -27.36 -0.24
CA ARG A 454 6.70 -26.89 0.25
C ARG A 454 6.62 -25.38 0.37
N LEU A 455 5.40 -24.85 0.50
CA LEU A 455 5.17 -23.47 0.91
C LEU A 455 5.40 -23.32 2.43
N LEU A 456 5.78 -22.10 2.83
CA LEU A 456 6.11 -21.75 4.21
C LEU A 456 4.96 -20.99 4.86
N GLU A 457 4.79 -21.16 6.18
CA GLU A 457 3.95 -20.29 6.97
C GLU A 457 4.60 -18.91 7.10
N PHE A 458 3.80 -17.84 7.25
CA PHE A 458 4.22 -16.44 7.20
C PHE A 458 5.41 -16.12 8.12
N ASN A 459 5.31 -16.45 9.41
CA ASN A 459 6.38 -16.15 10.37
C ASN A 459 7.65 -16.96 10.07
N THR A 460 7.49 -18.25 9.72
CA THR A 460 8.60 -19.12 9.33
C THR A 460 9.35 -18.56 8.11
N PHE A 461 8.61 -18.06 7.12
CA PHE A 461 9.19 -17.48 5.91
C PHE A 461 10.08 -16.27 6.25
N TYR A 462 9.58 -15.30 7.01
CA TYR A 462 10.36 -14.11 7.36
C TYR A 462 11.50 -14.43 8.33
N ASP A 463 11.29 -15.33 9.28
CA ASP A 463 12.35 -15.84 10.18
C ASP A 463 13.54 -16.44 9.42
N LEU A 464 13.28 -17.16 8.32
CA LEU A 464 14.33 -17.72 7.49
C LEU A 464 15.07 -16.65 6.68
N LEU A 465 14.36 -15.68 6.10
CA LEU A 465 14.99 -14.55 5.40
C LEU A 465 15.83 -13.70 6.34
N ASP A 466 15.35 -13.40 7.54
CA ASP A 466 16.06 -12.58 8.53
C ASP A 466 17.34 -13.28 9.06
N LYS A 467 17.36 -14.60 9.05
CA LYS A 467 18.51 -15.43 9.44
C LYS A 467 19.45 -15.74 8.30
N ASP A 468 19.21 -15.18 7.10
CA ASP A 468 19.96 -15.45 5.89
C ASP A 468 20.08 -16.97 5.61
N ALA A 469 18.94 -17.69 5.71
CA ALA A 469 18.87 -19.11 5.39
C ALA A 469 19.24 -19.35 3.92
N ASP A 470 19.50 -20.63 3.56
CA ASP A 470 19.88 -21.02 2.19
C ASP A 470 18.69 -20.95 1.23
N ILE A 471 18.24 -19.71 1.00
CA ILE A 471 17.20 -19.30 0.05
C ILE A 471 17.87 -18.42 -1.00
N ASP A 472 17.65 -18.72 -2.28
CA ASP A 472 18.19 -17.93 -3.39
C ASP A 472 17.16 -16.98 -3.96
N VAL A 473 15.90 -17.42 -4.02
CA VAL A 473 14.76 -16.68 -4.61
C VAL A 473 13.60 -16.73 -3.65
N PHE A 474 12.86 -15.65 -3.53
CA PHE A 474 11.67 -15.62 -2.67
C PHE A 474 10.54 -14.75 -3.25
N GLN A 475 9.30 -15.10 -2.94
CA GLN A 475 8.12 -14.33 -3.31
C GLN A 475 7.55 -13.60 -2.09
N ALA A 476 7.39 -12.29 -2.18
CA ALA A 476 6.84 -11.47 -1.12
C ALA A 476 5.98 -10.32 -1.67
N ALA A 477 5.46 -9.50 -0.75
CA ALA A 477 4.80 -8.24 -1.08
C ALA A 477 5.30 -7.14 -0.15
N MET A 478 5.33 -5.90 -0.65
CA MET A 478 5.75 -4.71 0.10
C MET A 478 4.64 -3.66 0.07
N GLY A 479 4.24 -3.21 1.24
CA GLY A 479 3.47 -1.98 1.42
C GLY A 479 4.42 -0.81 1.64
N VAL A 480 4.34 0.22 0.79
CA VAL A 480 5.30 1.34 0.83
C VAL A 480 4.85 2.53 1.70
N GLY A 481 3.75 2.38 2.45
CA GLY A 481 3.24 3.47 3.28
C GLY A 481 2.66 4.63 2.46
N GLY A 482 2.61 5.80 3.04
CA GLY A 482 2.23 7.06 2.36
C GLY A 482 3.42 7.74 1.65
N ASP A 483 4.65 7.44 2.06
CA ASP A 483 5.87 7.82 1.33
C ASP A 483 6.41 6.62 0.56
N PRO A 484 6.46 6.67 -0.79
CA PRO A 484 6.98 5.56 -1.59
C PRO A 484 8.50 5.49 -1.62
N ASN A 485 9.19 6.10 -0.64
CA ASN A 485 10.65 6.12 -0.54
C ASN A 485 11.22 4.69 -0.45
N PRO A 486 12.05 4.27 -1.41
CA PRO A 486 12.50 2.88 -1.48
C PRO A 486 13.64 2.54 -0.49
N SER A 487 14.14 3.51 0.29
CA SER A 487 15.30 3.31 1.19
C SER A 487 15.06 2.21 2.23
N THR A 488 13.82 2.01 2.68
CA THR A 488 13.50 0.94 3.64
C THR A 488 13.80 -0.45 3.08
N GLN A 489 13.46 -0.69 1.81
CA GLN A 489 13.63 -2.02 1.19
C GLN A 489 14.96 -2.19 0.47
N PHE A 490 15.57 -1.09 -0.01
CA PHE A 490 16.76 -1.15 -0.86
C PHE A 490 18.00 -0.46 -0.26
N GLY A 491 17.88 0.13 0.92
CA GLY A 491 19.01 0.75 1.64
C GLY A 491 20.03 -0.30 2.09
N ARG A 492 21.32 0.03 1.95
CA ARG A 492 22.45 -0.83 2.37
C ARG A 492 22.44 -1.07 3.89
N ASP A 493 21.99 -0.10 4.66
CA ASP A 493 21.93 -0.07 6.12
C ASP A 493 20.57 -0.46 6.70
N ASN A 494 19.69 -1.06 5.89
CA ASN A 494 18.35 -1.42 6.32
C ASN A 494 18.14 -2.95 6.37
N GLN A 495 17.71 -3.47 7.52
CA GLN A 495 17.45 -4.90 7.72
C GLN A 495 16.30 -5.43 6.84
N PHE A 496 15.33 -4.58 6.45
CA PHE A 496 14.25 -4.93 5.52
C PHE A 496 14.70 -5.10 4.06
N ASN A 497 16.01 -4.84 3.77
CA ASN A 497 16.60 -5.23 2.51
C ASN A 497 16.83 -6.75 2.48
N SER A 498 15.75 -7.52 2.39
CA SER A 498 15.81 -9.00 2.39
C SER A 498 16.50 -9.59 1.15
N MET A 499 16.71 -8.81 0.10
CA MET A 499 17.55 -9.22 -1.04
C MET A 499 19.02 -9.27 -0.67
N ARG A 500 19.43 -8.56 0.39
CA ARG A 500 20.84 -8.37 0.78
C ARG A 500 21.68 -7.81 -0.37
N TRP A 501 21.02 -7.06 -1.24
CA TRP A 501 21.61 -6.41 -2.41
C TRP A 501 21.96 -4.96 -2.11
N ALA A 502 23.15 -4.54 -2.51
CA ALA A 502 23.58 -3.15 -2.43
C ALA A 502 24.64 -2.85 -3.48
N THR A 503 24.60 -1.65 -4.03
CA THR A 503 25.64 -1.10 -4.90
C THR A 503 25.85 0.37 -4.56
N ASP A 504 27.03 0.91 -4.86
CA ASP A 504 27.31 2.33 -4.60
C ASP A 504 26.45 3.26 -5.46
N GLU A 505 26.01 2.82 -6.65
CA GLU A 505 25.10 3.61 -7.49
C GLU A 505 23.67 3.62 -6.89
N ASN A 506 23.20 2.49 -6.34
CA ASN A 506 21.93 2.48 -5.61
C ASN A 506 21.95 3.44 -4.42
N ASP A 507 23.01 3.41 -3.61
CA ASP A 507 23.14 4.29 -2.45
C ASP A 507 23.10 5.77 -2.86
N LYS A 508 23.76 6.12 -3.95
CA LYS A 508 23.76 7.47 -4.52
C LYS A 508 22.36 7.89 -5.03
N LEU A 509 21.65 6.99 -5.70
CA LEU A 509 20.30 7.26 -6.21
C LEU A 509 19.29 7.40 -5.06
N LEU A 510 19.38 6.56 -4.02
CA LEU A 510 18.57 6.71 -2.81
C LEU A 510 18.88 8.03 -2.08
N ALA A 511 20.15 8.42 -2.00
CA ALA A 511 20.54 9.72 -1.44
C ALA A 511 19.97 10.89 -2.24
N ALA A 512 19.85 10.78 -3.56
CA ALA A 512 19.22 11.82 -4.39
C ALA A 512 17.72 11.99 -4.08
N ILE A 513 16.98 10.89 -3.84
CA ILE A 513 15.57 10.92 -3.43
C ILE A 513 15.39 11.65 -2.08
N ASN A 514 16.37 11.53 -1.18
CA ASN A 514 16.35 12.13 0.16
C ASN A 514 17.08 13.48 0.24
N SER A 515 17.59 14.01 -0.88
CA SER A 515 18.38 15.23 -0.91
C SER A 515 17.54 16.49 -0.71
N ASP A 516 18.23 17.59 -0.39
CA ASP A 516 17.60 18.92 -0.31
C ASP A 516 16.92 19.34 -1.62
N ALA A 517 17.46 18.93 -2.77
CA ALA A 517 16.84 19.21 -4.06
C ALA A 517 15.49 18.54 -4.25
N ALA A 518 15.23 17.44 -3.56
CA ALA A 518 13.98 16.68 -3.64
C ALA A 518 12.76 17.38 -2.99
N PHE A 519 12.94 18.53 -2.35
CA PHE A 519 11.82 19.40 -1.97
C PHE A 519 11.16 20.04 -3.19
N GLU A 520 11.86 20.14 -4.31
CA GLU A 520 11.31 20.57 -5.60
C GLU A 520 10.70 19.37 -6.34
N ASP A 521 9.42 19.42 -6.67
CA ASP A 521 8.67 18.31 -7.26
C ASP A 521 9.34 17.71 -8.51
N ALA A 522 9.87 18.57 -9.42
CA ALA A 522 10.54 18.10 -10.63
C ALA A 522 11.85 17.37 -10.34
N ALA A 523 12.62 17.82 -9.35
CA ALA A 523 13.87 17.18 -8.94
C ALA A 523 13.57 15.85 -8.21
N ARG A 524 12.55 15.81 -7.37
CA ARG A 524 12.10 14.61 -6.68
C ARG A 524 11.63 13.56 -7.68
N LYS A 525 10.73 13.92 -8.61
CA LYS A 525 10.29 13.01 -9.67
C LYS A 525 11.48 12.44 -10.46
N LYS A 526 12.41 13.31 -10.89
CA LYS A 526 13.59 12.84 -11.60
C LYS A 526 14.42 11.85 -10.81
N ALA A 527 14.60 12.06 -9.50
CA ALA A 527 15.35 11.14 -8.65
C ALA A 527 14.66 9.78 -8.56
N TYR A 528 13.32 9.74 -8.45
CA TYR A 528 12.54 8.49 -8.50
C TYR A 528 12.63 7.81 -9.88
N ASP A 529 12.55 8.56 -10.97
CA ASP A 529 12.64 8.01 -12.33
C ASP A 529 14.03 7.37 -12.59
N ASP A 530 15.10 8.07 -12.19
CA ASP A 530 16.47 7.57 -12.35
C ASP A 530 16.69 6.29 -11.51
N TRP A 531 16.20 6.27 -10.27
CA TRP A 531 16.29 5.09 -9.41
C TRP A 531 15.49 3.90 -9.96
N GLN A 532 14.25 4.11 -10.42
CA GLN A 532 13.42 3.05 -10.99
C GLN A 532 14.06 2.42 -12.23
N LYS A 533 14.61 3.23 -13.14
CA LYS A 533 15.34 2.72 -14.32
C LYS A 533 16.53 1.86 -13.92
N TYR A 534 17.28 2.31 -12.92
CA TYR A 534 18.43 1.59 -12.44
C TYR A 534 18.04 0.26 -11.77
N VAL A 535 17.07 0.26 -10.86
CA VAL A 535 16.69 -0.95 -10.14
C VAL A 535 16.02 -1.99 -11.03
N ILE A 536 15.26 -1.56 -12.04
CA ILE A 536 14.70 -2.49 -13.04
C ILE A 536 15.82 -3.08 -13.88
N ASP A 537 16.81 -2.30 -14.29
CA ASP A 537 17.96 -2.83 -15.05
C ASP A 537 18.81 -3.79 -14.20
N GLU A 538 19.05 -3.49 -12.92
CA GLU A 538 19.81 -4.36 -12.02
C GLU A 538 19.05 -5.61 -11.56
N ALA A 539 17.72 -5.58 -11.57
CA ALA A 539 16.85 -6.69 -11.22
C ALA A 539 17.10 -7.35 -9.83
N PRO A 540 17.35 -6.61 -8.75
CA PRO A 540 17.43 -7.24 -7.43
C PRO A 540 16.06 -7.80 -7.00
N VAL A 541 14.99 -7.25 -7.55
CA VAL A 541 13.62 -7.75 -7.49
C VAL A 541 12.99 -7.76 -8.88
N ILE A 542 12.03 -8.64 -9.07
CA ILE A 542 11.08 -8.62 -10.19
C ILE A 542 9.76 -8.11 -9.61
N PRO A 543 9.35 -6.86 -9.84
CA PRO A 543 8.00 -6.43 -9.53
C PRO A 543 7.00 -7.28 -10.33
N THR A 544 6.06 -7.92 -9.65
CA THR A 544 5.14 -8.85 -10.32
C THR A 544 3.77 -8.22 -10.52
N LEU A 545 3.09 -7.86 -9.45
CA LEU A 545 1.71 -7.41 -9.51
C LEU A 545 1.43 -6.23 -8.57
N TYR A 546 0.69 -5.23 -9.05
CA TYR A 546 -0.08 -4.30 -8.23
C TYR A 546 -1.47 -4.87 -7.99
N ARG A 547 -2.11 -4.53 -6.88
CA ARG A 547 -3.45 -5.04 -6.55
C ARG A 547 -4.46 -3.94 -6.30
N HIS A 548 -5.73 -4.23 -6.60
CA HIS A 548 -6.85 -3.39 -6.23
C HIS A 548 -7.31 -3.71 -4.80
N SER A 549 -7.74 -2.68 -4.09
CA SER A 549 -8.61 -2.80 -2.92
C SER A 549 -10.05 -2.64 -3.37
N LEU A 550 -10.95 -3.50 -2.89
CA LEU A 550 -12.35 -3.53 -3.29
C LEU A 550 -13.25 -3.01 -2.19
N VAL A 551 -14.24 -2.23 -2.58
CA VAL A 551 -15.30 -1.73 -1.70
C VAL A 551 -16.64 -1.91 -2.40
N SER A 552 -17.59 -2.55 -1.73
CA SER A 552 -18.96 -2.73 -2.23
C SER A 552 -19.91 -1.73 -1.57
N ILE A 553 -20.64 -0.97 -2.39
CA ILE A 553 -21.52 0.11 -1.96
C ILE A 553 -22.96 -0.17 -2.40
N ASN A 554 -23.87 -0.19 -1.45
CA ASN A 554 -25.29 -0.45 -1.69
C ASN A 554 -25.94 0.62 -2.58
N ASN A 555 -26.87 0.20 -3.43
CA ASN A 555 -27.52 1.06 -4.41
C ASN A 555 -28.38 2.19 -3.82
N ARG A 556 -28.63 2.22 -2.49
CA ARG A 556 -29.28 3.38 -1.87
C ARG A 556 -28.33 4.54 -1.56
N VAL A 557 -27.02 4.33 -1.68
CA VAL A 557 -25.99 5.35 -1.30
C VAL A 557 -25.76 6.32 -2.45
N LYS A 558 -25.63 7.61 -2.14
CA LYS A 558 -25.26 8.70 -3.05
C LYS A 558 -23.95 9.33 -2.62
N ASN A 559 -23.19 9.82 -3.60
CA ASN A 559 -21.96 10.60 -3.40
C ASN A 559 -20.88 9.85 -2.61
N PHE A 560 -20.63 8.60 -3.00
CA PHE A 560 -19.55 7.81 -2.41
C PHE A 560 -18.40 7.65 -3.40
N ASP A 561 -17.18 7.98 -2.98
CA ASP A 561 -15.98 7.99 -3.81
C ASP A 561 -14.79 7.47 -3.02
N ILE A 562 -14.02 6.55 -3.59
CA ILE A 562 -12.81 5.98 -2.98
C ILE A 562 -11.51 6.54 -3.56
N THR A 563 -11.60 7.62 -4.36
CA THR A 563 -10.42 8.31 -4.88
C THR A 563 -9.60 8.88 -3.73
N LEU A 564 -8.30 8.60 -3.73
CA LEU A 564 -7.42 9.19 -2.72
C LEU A 564 -7.32 10.70 -2.89
N GLY A 565 -7.25 11.42 -1.80
CA GLY A 565 -7.12 12.87 -1.75
C GLY A 565 -8.41 13.65 -2.02
N SER A 566 -9.28 13.15 -2.90
CA SER A 566 -10.55 13.82 -3.26
C SER A 566 -11.78 12.91 -3.10
N GLY A 567 -11.67 11.88 -2.29
CA GLY A 567 -12.72 10.89 -2.09
C GLY A 567 -13.90 11.38 -1.24
N THR A 568 -14.62 10.44 -0.64
CA THR A 568 -15.85 10.71 0.10
C THR A 568 -15.66 11.75 1.19
N GLU A 569 -16.37 12.84 1.07
CA GLU A 569 -16.60 13.80 2.15
C GLU A 569 -17.89 13.40 2.89
N TRP A 570 -17.75 12.93 4.12
CA TRP A 570 -18.83 12.32 4.89
C TRP A 570 -20.05 13.23 5.13
N GLN A 571 -19.87 14.56 5.11
CA GLN A 571 -20.98 15.51 5.21
C GLN A 571 -21.89 15.50 3.96
N ASP A 572 -21.40 15.01 2.81
CA ASP A 572 -22.12 15.02 1.55
C ASP A 572 -22.75 13.68 1.17
N VAL A 573 -22.48 12.61 1.94
CA VAL A 573 -23.10 11.30 1.71
C VAL A 573 -24.58 11.34 2.04
N GLU A 574 -25.42 10.80 1.13
CA GLU A 574 -26.88 10.74 1.25
C GLU A 574 -27.40 9.32 1.00
N LEU A 575 -28.60 9.04 1.49
CA LEU A 575 -29.32 7.79 1.26
C LEU A 575 -30.64 8.05 0.53
N THR A 576 -31.04 7.14 -0.35
CA THR A 576 -32.31 7.22 -1.11
C THR A 576 -33.44 6.38 -0.50
N ALA A 577 -33.15 5.61 0.55
CA ALA A 577 -34.13 4.77 1.25
C ALA A 577 -33.72 4.55 2.71
N GLU A 578 -34.66 4.21 3.58
CA GLU A 578 -34.44 3.96 5.01
C GLU A 578 -33.61 2.68 5.27
N GLN A 579 -33.71 1.69 4.41
CA GLN A 579 -32.96 0.44 4.55
C GLN A 579 -32.15 0.17 3.27
N PRO A 580 -30.99 -0.52 3.37
CA PRO A 580 -30.25 -0.95 2.20
C PRO A 580 -31.10 -1.81 1.26
N VAL A 581 -30.82 -1.72 -0.04
CA VAL A 581 -31.48 -2.50 -1.07
C VAL A 581 -31.06 -3.95 -0.94
N LYS A 582 -31.98 -4.89 -1.10
CA LYS A 582 -31.73 -6.34 -1.11
C LYS A 582 -31.54 -6.84 -2.56
N GLU A 583 -30.76 -7.90 -2.73
CA GLU A 583 -30.63 -8.59 -4.02
C GLU A 583 -31.95 -9.23 -4.47
#